data_fa66cd0e05046e89663cec3e89dc2cb6
#
_entry.id   fa66cd0e05046e89663cec3e89dc2cb6
#
_cell.length_a   1.000
_cell.length_b   1.000
_cell.length_c   1.000
_cell.angle_alpha   90.00
_cell.angle_beta   90.00
_cell.angle_gamma   90.00
#
_symmetry.space_group_name_H-M   'P 1'
#
loop_
_entity.id
_entity.type
_entity.pdbx_description
1 polymer ?
#
loop_
_entity_poly.entity_id
_entity_poly.type
_entity_poly.pdbx_seq_one_letter_code
_entity_poly.pdbx_strand_id
1 'polypeptide(L)'
;FVQLKNSSFIGIEKIEVENQKINISNVNKTLTDCLDHPEHSGGIEEVARAIYFSHKELDLSKVKDYALKMNNITILKRLGYILDKTGLLEKNKDIFKDIQLTKGYSKFDTISKKRGKYNEKWMLNINVDIYPQRWMY
;
A
#
# COMPACT_ATOMS: atom_id res chain seq x y z
N PHE A 1 -4.74 18.16 0.34
CA PHE A 1 -4.92 17.93 0.08
C PHE A 1 -5.36 17.66 -0.49
N VAL A 2 -5.23 17.70 -0.58
CA VAL A 2 -5.57 17.44 -1.09
C VAL A 2 -5.92 16.99 -1.65
N GLN A 3 -5.69 16.83 -1.70
CA GLN A 3 -5.83 16.44 -2.00
C GLN A 3 -5.87 15.87 -2.30
N LEU A 4 -5.67 15.56 -2.28
CA LEU A 4 -5.54 15.00 -2.44
C LEU A 4 -5.59 14.57 -2.49
N LYS A 5 -5.96 14.72 -2.69
CA LYS A 5 -5.57 14.54 -2.64
C LYS A 5 -4.93 13.87 -2.49
N ASN A 6 -4.73 12.90 -2.62
CA ASN A 6 -3.56 12.41 -2.40
C ASN A 6 -2.94 12.62 -1.19
N SER A 7 -3.50 12.29 -0.56
CA SER A 7 -3.30 13.04 0.57
C SER A 7 -2.23 12.48 1.48
N SER A 8 -2.06 11.19 1.65
CA SER A 8 -1.02 10.69 2.55
C SER A 8 0.38 10.91 2.00
N PHE A 9 0.58 10.76 0.71
CA PHE A 9 1.89 11.06 0.14
C PHE A 9 2.17 12.54 0.02
N ILE A 10 1.14 13.34 -0.20
CA ILE A 10 1.30 14.79 -0.13
C ILE A 10 1.73 15.17 1.28
N GLY A 11 1.17 14.53 2.30
CA GLY A 11 1.58 14.74 3.67
C GLY A 11 3.00 14.30 3.93
N ILE A 12 3.42 13.17 3.37
CA ILE A 12 4.78 12.68 3.50
C ILE A 12 5.76 13.63 2.84
N GLU A 13 5.44 14.10 1.64
CA GLU A 13 6.29 15.04 0.92
C GLU A 13 6.46 16.32 1.70
N LYS A 14 5.39 16.84 2.31
CA LYS A 14 5.48 18.02 3.15
C LYS A 14 6.41 17.81 4.32
N ILE A 15 6.31 16.67 4.98
CA ILE A 15 7.16 16.34 6.11
C ILE A 15 8.61 16.30 5.68
N GLU A 16 8.89 15.72 4.52
CA GLU A 16 10.24 15.68 3.97
C GLU A 16 10.79 17.08 3.77
N VAL A 17 10.02 17.96 3.14
CA VAL A 17 10.45 19.33 2.88
C VAL A 17 10.72 20.06 4.19
N GLU A 18 9.84 19.94 5.15
CA GLU A 18 9.98 20.64 6.43
C GLU A 18 11.16 20.15 7.24
N ASN A 19 11.37 18.85 7.30
CA ASN A 19 12.41 18.27 8.13
C ASN A 19 13.76 18.17 7.45
N GLN A 20 13.77 18.14 6.13
CA GLN A 20 14.98 18.01 5.32
C GLN A 20 15.83 16.80 5.68
N LYS A 21 15.26 15.86 6.43
CA LYS A 21 16.01 14.71 6.92
C LYS A 21 15.30 13.38 6.74
N ILE A 22 14.12 13.38 6.16
CA ILE A 22 13.44 12.12 5.93
C ILE A 22 14.14 11.41 4.79
N ASN A 23 14.76 10.29 5.12
CA ASN A 23 15.41 9.46 4.11
C ASN A 23 14.39 8.48 3.53
N ILE A 24 14.83 7.74 2.52
CA ILE A 24 13.93 6.82 1.81
C ILE A 24 13.41 5.72 2.74
N SER A 25 14.17 5.37 3.79
CA SER A 25 13.70 4.37 4.76
C SER A 25 12.49 4.87 5.55
N ASN A 26 12.49 6.16 5.91
CA ASN A 26 11.35 6.74 6.63
C ASN A 26 10.11 6.77 5.74
N VAL A 27 10.26 7.09 4.45
CA VAL A 27 9.15 7.08 3.51
C VAL A 27 8.56 5.67 3.42
N ASN A 28 9.42 4.66 3.31
CA ASN A 28 8.97 3.29 3.20
C ASN A 28 8.31 2.81 4.50
N LYS A 29 8.81 3.24 5.65
CA LYS A 29 8.16 2.92 6.92
C LYS A 29 6.79 3.56 7.01
N THR A 30 6.66 4.79 6.57
CA THR A 30 5.35 5.46 6.55
C THR A 30 4.38 4.74 5.62
N LEU A 31 4.85 4.32 4.45
CA LEU A 31 4.02 3.54 3.55
C LEU A 31 3.57 2.23 4.21
N THR A 32 4.49 1.57 4.91
CA THR A 32 4.16 0.35 5.63
C THR A 32 3.02 0.59 6.62
N ASP A 33 3.10 1.68 7.36
CA ASP A 33 2.05 2.03 8.33
C ASP A 33 0.72 2.33 7.64
N CYS A 34 0.76 2.96 6.46
CA CYS A 34 -0.44 3.24 5.68
C CYS A 34 -1.08 1.95 5.17
N LEU A 35 -0.28 0.98 4.79
CA LEU A 35 -0.80 -0.32 4.36
C LEU A 35 -1.40 -1.10 5.53
N ASP A 36 -0.83 -0.92 6.72
CA ASP A 36 -1.36 -1.55 7.92
C ASP A 36 -2.68 -0.90 8.36
N HIS A 37 -2.73 0.41 8.28
CA HIS A 37 -3.88 1.20 8.72
C HIS A 37 -4.34 2.17 7.64
N PRO A 38 -4.97 1.66 6.57
CA PRO A 38 -5.41 2.55 5.47
C PRO A 38 -6.35 3.66 5.92
N GLU A 39 -7.08 3.43 7.02
CA GLU A 39 -8.00 4.44 7.55
C GLU A 39 -7.30 5.75 7.93
N HIS A 40 -6.01 5.68 8.27
CA HIS A 40 -5.24 6.88 8.63
C HIS A 40 -4.89 7.72 7.41
N SER A 41 -5.11 7.19 6.21
CA SER A 41 -4.74 7.84 4.95
C SER A 41 -5.94 8.07 4.04
N GLY A 42 -7.14 7.98 4.59
CA GLY A 42 -8.35 8.16 3.80
C GLY A 42 -8.84 6.92 3.08
N GLY A 43 -8.24 5.77 3.36
CA GLY A 43 -8.64 4.49 2.80
C GLY A 43 -7.60 3.90 1.87
N ILE A 44 -7.80 2.65 1.52
CA ILE A 44 -6.80 1.90 0.72
C ILE A 44 -6.63 2.47 -0.68
N GLU A 45 -7.66 3.08 -1.24
CA GLU A 45 -7.53 3.66 -2.58
C GLU A 45 -6.52 4.80 -2.61
N GLU A 46 -6.49 5.62 -1.55
CA GLU A 46 -5.51 6.70 -1.46
C GLU A 46 -4.09 6.14 -1.33
N VAL A 47 -3.94 5.06 -0.57
CA VAL A 47 -2.65 4.39 -0.45
C VAL A 47 -2.22 3.84 -1.80
N ALA A 48 -3.14 3.21 -2.53
CA ALA A 48 -2.84 2.64 -3.84
C ALA A 48 -2.43 3.72 -4.85
N ARG A 49 -3.12 4.85 -4.87
CA ARG A 49 -2.75 5.98 -5.73
C ARG A 49 -1.35 6.46 -5.43
N ALA A 50 -1.05 6.59 -4.15
CA ALA A 50 0.25 7.06 -3.71
C ALA A 50 1.36 6.12 -4.18
N ILE A 51 1.15 4.81 -4.04
CA ILE A 51 2.12 3.83 -4.52
C ILE A 51 2.30 3.95 -6.02
N TYR A 52 1.21 4.05 -6.75
CA TYR A 52 1.25 4.13 -8.21
C TYR A 52 2.07 5.33 -8.69
N PHE A 53 1.84 6.49 -8.10
CA PHE A 53 2.52 7.71 -8.53
C PHE A 53 3.93 7.86 -7.98
N SER A 54 4.28 7.13 -6.94
CA SER A 54 5.60 7.25 -6.30
C SER A 54 6.45 6.00 -6.38
N HIS A 55 6.03 4.99 -7.15
CA HIS A 55 6.70 3.69 -7.10
C HIS A 55 8.19 3.75 -7.41
N LYS A 56 8.62 4.71 -8.23
CA LYS A 56 10.04 4.82 -8.58
C LYS A 56 10.90 5.30 -7.42
N GLU A 57 10.31 6.03 -6.48
CA GLU A 57 11.02 6.55 -5.32
C GLU A 57 10.93 5.63 -4.11
N LEU A 58 10.16 4.54 -4.22
CA LEU A 58 9.95 3.62 -3.11
C LEU A 58 10.88 2.43 -3.19
N ASP A 59 11.31 1.96 -2.03
CA ASP A 59 12.04 0.70 -1.91
C ASP A 59 11.11 -0.31 -1.25
N LEU A 60 10.39 -1.07 -2.06
CA LEU A 60 9.38 -1.99 -1.56
C LEU A 60 9.98 -3.17 -0.80
N SER A 61 11.26 -3.47 -0.98
CA SER A 61 11.91 -4.48 -0.17
C SER A 61 11.99 -4.04 1.29
N LYS A 62 12.07 -2.74 1.55
CA LYS A 62 12.05 -2.24 2.91
C LYS A 62 10.66 -2.35 3.52
N VAL A 63 9.62 -2.17 2.73
CA VAL A 63 8.25 -2.39 3.19
C VAL A 63 8.10 -3.85 3.63
N LYS A 64 8.63 -4.77 2.82
CA LYS A 64 8.63 -6.20 3.19
C LYS A 64 9.34 -6.42 4.51
N ASP A 65 10.53 -5.85 4.68
CA ASP A 65 11.30 -6.02 5.91
C ASP A 65 10.53 -5.52 7.14
N TYR A 66 9.91 -4.35 7.02
CA TYR A 66 9.10 -3.82 8.12
C TYR A 66 7.91 -4.72 8.43
N ALA A 67 7.22 -5.20 7.39
CA ALA A 67 6.05 -6.07 7.58
C ALA A 67 6.45 -7.34 8.31
N LEU A 68 7.59 -7.93 7.94
CA LEU A 68 8.07 -9.15 8.59
C LEU A 68 8.46 -8.89 10.03
N LYS A 69 9.12 -7.77 10.31
CA LYS A 69 9.48 -7.40 11.67
C LYS A 69 8.24 -7.16 12.54
N MET A 70 7.19 -6.62 11.94
CA MET A 70 5.93 -6.39 12.64
C MET A 70 5.09 -7.66 12.75
N ASN A 71 5.53 -8.74 12.11
CA ASN A 71 4.78 -9.98 12.03
C ASN A 71 3.37 -9.74 11.49
N ASN A 72 3.27 -8.92 10.43
CA ASN A 72 1.99 -8.50 9.88
C ASN A 72 1.95 -8.73 8.38
N ILE A 73 1.55 -9.94 7.99
CA ILE A 73 1.51 -10.34 6.59
C ILE A 73 0.40 -9.63 5.81
N THR A 74 -0.61 -9.12 6.50
CA THR A 74 -1.69 -8.36 5.83
C THR A 74 -1.14 -7.17 5.06
N ILE A 75 -0.08 -6.54 5.56
CA ILE A 75 0.59 -5.45 4.85
C ILE A 75 1.02 -5.92 3.46
N LEU A 76 1.59 -7.11 3.38
CA LEU A 76 2.07 -7.65 2.10
C LEU A 76 0.93 -8.13 1.21
N LYS A 77 -0.15 -8.61 1.79
CA LYS A 77 -1.34 -8.97 1.02
C LYS A 77 -1.87 -7.74 0.28
N ARG A 78 -2.01 -6.64 1.00
CA ARG A 78 -2.51 -5.38 0.43
C ARG A 78 -1.55 -4.82 -0.62
N LEU A 79 -0.27 -4.81 -0.31
CA LEU A 79 0.74 -4.34 -1.25
C LEU A 79 0.71 -5.17 -2.53
N GLY A 80 0.67 -6.49 -2.40
CA GLY A 80 0.65 -7.38 -3.56
C GLY A 80 -0.53 -7.14 -4.47
N TYR A 81 -1.72 -7.00 -3.89
CA TYR A 81 -2.90 -6.74 -4.70
C TYR A 81 -2.82 -5.39 -5.41
N ILE A 82 -2.33 -4.37 -4.71
CA ILE A 82 -2.15 -3.04 -5.31
C ILE A 82 -1.18 -3.12 -6.50
N LEU A 83 -0.05 -3.77 -6.31
CA LEU A 83 0.93 -3.90 -7.39
C LEU A 83 0.36 -4.69 -8.57
N ASP A 84 -0.42 -5.72 -8.28
CA ASP A 84 -1.05 -6.53 -9.32
C ASP A 84 -2.03 -5.69 -10.14
N LYS A 85 -2.89 -4.93 -9.49
CA LYS A 85 -3.91 -4.12 -10.17
C LYS A 85 -3.30 -2.94 -10.92
N THR A 86 -2.17 -2.43 -10.47
CA THR A 86 -1.55 -1.25 -11.10
C THR A 86 -0.52 -1.63 -12.16
N GLY A 87 -0.30 -2.93 -12.39
CA GLY A 87 0.67 -3.36 -13.39
C GLY A 87 2.12 -3.29 -12.92
N LEU A 88 2.34 -3.09 -11.63
CA LEU A 88 3.69 -2.96 -11.08
C LEU A 88 4.22 -4.25 -10.47
N LEU A 89 3.40 -5.32 -10.45
CA LEU A 89 3.79 -6.56 -9.79
C LEU A 89 4.99 -7.22 -10.42
N GLU A 90 5.04 -7.26 -11.75
CA GLU A 90 6.10 -7.98 -12.47
C GLU A 90 7.48 -7.46 -12.09
N LYS A 91 7.62 -6.15 -11.96
CA LYS A 91 8.90 -5.53 -11.58
C LYS A 91 9.27 -5.83 -10.14
N ASN A 92 8.30 -6.15 -9.30
CA ASN A 92 8.48 -6.24 -7.86
C ASN A 92 8.18 -7.63 -7.31
N LYS A 93 7.95 -8.61 -8.16
CA LYS A 93 7.51 -9.92 -7.70
C LYS A 93 8.49 -10.62 -6.78
N ASP A 94 9.78 -10.28 -6.87
CA ASP A 94 10.80 -10.91 -6.05
C ASP A 94 10.60 -10.67 -4.56
N ILE A 95 9.96 -9.56 -4.18
CA ILE A 95 9.74 -9.31 -2.75
C ILE A 95 8.77 -10.32 -2.14
N PHE A 96 7.95 -10.97 -2.96
CA PHE A 96 6.97 -11.96 -2.48
C PHE A 96 7.47 -13.40 -2.57
N LYS A 97 8.69 -13.59 -3.08
CA LYS A 97 9.20 -14.91 -3.43
C LYS A 97 9.20 -15.90 -2.29
N ASP A 98 9.60 -15.48 -1.11
CA ASP A 98 9.69 -16.36 0.05
C ASP A 98 8.59 -16.08 1.08
N ILE A 99 7.52 -15.43 0.65
CA ILE A 99 6.46 -15.04 1.56
C ILE A 99 5.31 -16.03 1.46
N GLN A 100 4.89 -16.53 2.61
CA GLN A 100 3.71 -17.36 2.71
C GLN A 100 2.60 -16.50 3.31
N LEU A 101 1.53 -16.30 2.56
CA LEU A 101 0.41 -15.51 3.07
C LEU A 101 -0.34 -16.30 4.12
N THR A 102 -0.73 -15.61 5.18
CA THR A 102 -1.50 -16.25 6.25
C THR A 102 -2.86 -16.68 5.72
N LYS A 103 -3.35 -17.79 6.27
CA LYS A 103 -4.68 -18.29 5.95
C LYS A 103 -5.72 -17.30 6.46
N GLY A 104 -6.88 -17.33 5.83
CA GLY A 104 -7.94 -16.39 6.17
C GLY A 104 -7.85 -15.12 5.34
N TYR A 105 -8.99 -14.57 5.05
CA TYR A 105 -9.07 -13.38 4.19
C TYR A 105 -9.05 -12.14 5.05
N SER A 106 -8.10 -11.24 4.74
CA SER A 106 -8.01 -9.95 5.41
C SER A 106 -8.81 -8.92 4.61
N LYS A 107 -9.30 -7.89 5.27
CA LYS A 107 -9.97 -6.80 4.57
C LYS A 107 -8.95 -6.00 3.76
N PHE A 108 -9.28 -5.70 2.51
CA PHE A 108 -8.43 -4.84 1.71
C PHE A 108 -8.48 -3.40 2.23
N ASP A 109 -9.70 -2.90 2.48
CA ASP A 109 -9.89 -1.56 3.04
C ASP A 109 -10.43 -1.67 4.46
N THR A 110 -9.93 -0.85 5.37
CA THR A 110 -10.33 -0.88 6.77
C THR A 110 -11.49 0.04 7.09
N ILE A 111 -11.81 0.99 6.19
CA ILE A 111 -12.93 1.91 6.38
C ILE A 111 -14.24 1.29 5.93
N SER A 112 -14.23 0.62 4.78
CA SER A 112 -15.45 0.09 4.19
C SER A 112 -16.01 -1.04 5.02
N LYS A 113 -17.32 -0.99 5.29
CA LYS A 113 -18.04 -2.04 5.98
C LYS A 113 -18.66 -3.04 5.03
N LYS A 114 -18.51 -2.82 3.73
CA LYS A 114 -19.05 -3.75 2.73
C LYS A 114 -18.24 -5.03 2.73
N ARG A 115 -18.89 -6.10 2.27
CA ARG A 115 -18.20 -7.35 1.98
C ARG A 115 -17.98 -7.39 0.48
N GLY A 116 -16.74 -7.55 0.05
CA GLY A 116 -16.39 -7.64 -1.35
C GLY A 116 -16.15 -9.07 -1.77
N LYS A 117 -15.56 -9.23 -2.93
CA LYS A 117 -15.19 -10.53 -3.46
C LYS A 117 -13.92 -11.02 -2.81
N TYR A 118 -13.79 -12.34 -2.65
CA TYR A 118 -12.58 -12.94 -2.11
C TYR A 118 -11.56 -13.11 -3.23
N ASN A 119 -10.33 -12.68 -2.93
CA ASN A 119 -9.20 -12.84 -3.84
C ASN A 119 -8.25 -13.86 -3.23
N GLU A 120 -8.19 -15.04 -3.82
CA GLU A 120 -7.36 -16.13 -3.27
C GLU A 120 -5.88 -15.88 -3.44
N LYS A 121 -5.50 -15.21 -4.52
CA LYS A 121 -4.08 -14.97 -4.79
C LYS A 121 -3.44 -14.17 -3.67
N TRP A 122 -4.13 -13.18 -3.15
CA TRP A 122 -3.60 -12.31 -2.10
C TRP A 122 -4.29 -12.50 -0.76
N MET A 123 -5.24 -13.43 -0.67
CA MET A 123 -5.97 -13.73 0.57
C MET A 123 -6.61 -12.48 1.16
N LEU A 124 -7.33 -11.75 0.32
CA LEU A 124 -8.01 -10.52 0.69
C LEU A 124 -9.49 -10.59 0.36
N ASN A 125 -10.28 -9.92 1.18
CA ASN A 125 -11.65 -9.57 0.81
C ASN A 125 -11.60 -8.17 0.19
N ILE A 126 -11.93 -8.08 -1.11
CA ILE A 126 -11.81 -6.84 -1.86
C ILE A 126 -13.10 -6.04 -1.67
N ASN A 127 -13.19 -5.39 -0.53
CA ASN A 127 -14.37 -4.62 -0.14
C ASN A 127 -14.39 -3.20 -0.71
N VAL A 128 -13.28 -2.76 -1.28
CA VAL A 128 -13.16 -1.56 -2.12
C VAL A 128 -12.20 -1.96 -3.21
N ASP A 129 -12.56 -1.73 -4.46
CA ASP A 129 -11.61 -2.02 -5.54
C ASP A 129 -11.01 -0.72 -6.05
N ILE A 130 -9.90 -0.86 -6.76
CA ILE A 130 -9.15 0.27 -7.28
C ILE A 130 -9.17 0.21 -8.79
N TYR A 131 -9.20 1.40 -9.40
CA TYR A 131 -9.31 1.52 -10.86
C TYR A 131 -8.23 2.49 -11.33
N PRO A 132 -6.99 1.99 -11.56
CA PRO A 132 -5.86 2.87 -11.88
C PRO A 132 -6.10 3.76 -13.10
N GLN A 133 -6.90 3.29 -14.05
CA GLN A 133 -7.18 4.08 -15.25
C GLN A 133 -7.88 5.39 -14.91
N ARG A 134 -8.51 5.49 -13.75
CA ARG A 134 -9.17 6.73 -13.32
C ARG A 134 -8.17 7.76 -12.78
N TRP A 135 -6.94 7.34 -12.52
CA TRP A 135 -5.92 8.21 -11.95
C TRP A 135 -5.09 8.90 -13.01
N MET A 136 -5.32 8.60 -14.26
CA MET A 136 -4.48 9.08 -15.37
C MET A 136 -4.90 10.48 -15.85
N TYR A 137 -5.86 11.09 -15.21
CA TYR A 137 -6.38 12.40 -15.60
C TYR A 137 -6.36 13.40 -14.46
#